data_e91f86aaf55bd3b2720a409e85d8f54a
#
_entry.id   e91f86aaf55bd3b2720a409e85d8f54a
#
_cell.length_a   1.000
_cell.length_b   1.000
_cell.length_c   1.000
_cell.angle_alpha   90.00
_cell.angle_beta   90.00
_cell.angle_gamma   90.00
#
_symmetry.space_group_name_H-M   'P 1'
#
loop_
_entity.id
_entity.type
_entity.pdbx_description
1 polymer ?
#
loop_
_entity_poly.entity_id
_entity_poly.type
_entity_poly.pdbx_seq_one_letter_code
_entity_poly.pdbx_strand_id
1 'polypeptide(L)'
;MTKKLIVLCXXXXTGLTILSSVFFSCSKTEATNEAKDSGKIKITATIGMVADIAKVVGGDEVNVQALMGAGVDPHLYRASAGDMEKLQKADIIFYSGLHLEAKMGEVLQKISSTRKTVAVAESIPKEYLLPFEESEFDPHVWFDVKLWKYATESVYKTLAEFAPQKKEVFKENYEFYLARLNELDEFIKKRASEIPQEKRVLVTAHDAFNYFSKAYGFEVRGLQGISTVSEAGAKDVQELADFITKRKLPAIFVESSVPEKNVKALQEAVKARGYDVSIGGELFSDAMGDEGSFEGTYIGMLTHNINTIIDALKK
;
A
#
# COMPACT_ATOMS: atom_id res chain seq x y z
N MET A 1 -88.43 17.50 41.95
CA MET A 1 -89.05 16.19 41.78
C MET A 1 -87.97 15.16 41.52
N THR A 2 -87.53 14.58 42.55
CA THR A 2 -87.44 13.17 42.94
C THR A 2 -87.29 12.12 41.86
N LYS A 3 -86.23 11.36 41.87
CA LYS A 3 -86.14 9.91 42.24
C LYS A 3 -84.74 9.35 41.77
N LYS A 4 -83.99 8.94 42.76
CA LYS A 4 -83.57 7.62 43.22
C LYS A 4 -82.61 6.88 42.23
N LEU A 5 -81.40 6.78 42.55
CA LEU A 5 -80.55 5.85 43.23
C LEU A 5 -80.88 4.35 43.07
N ILE A 6 -80.05 3.62 42.40
CA ILE A 6 -79.77 2.21 42.67
C ILE A 6 -78.25 1.97 42.40
N VAL A 7 -77.60 1.47 43.46
CA VAL A 7 -76.21 1.02 43.50
C VAL A 7 -76.17 -0.51 43.24
N LEU A 8 -75.32 -0.93 42.42
CA LEU A 8 -74.95 -2.36 42.32
C LEU A 8 -73.47 -2.55 42.23
N CYS A 9 -72.99 -3.23 43.24
CA CYS A 9 -71.56 -3.55 43.37
C CYS A 9 -71.22 -4.86 42.69
N UNK A 10 -70.13 -5.06 42.10
CA UNK A 10 -69.53 -6.21 41.65
C UNK A 10 -68.13 -6.15 41.68
N UNK A 11 -67.60 -6.87 42.10
CA UNK A 11 -66.32 -7.07 42.26
C UNK A 11 -65.68 -7.37 41.10
N UNK A 12 -64.85 -6.96 41.02
CA UNK A 12 -64.07 -7.09 40.03
C UNK A 12 -63.00 -7.82 40.15
N UNK A 13 -62.78 -8.53 39.57
CA UNK A 13 -61.66 -9.14 39.53
C UNK A 13 -60.82 -8.37 38.82
N THR A 14 -59.57 -8.05 39.11
CA THR A 14 -58.40 -7.43 38.54
C THR A 14 -57.54 -8.50 37.86
N GLY A 15 -57.75 -8.68 36.55
CA GLY A 15 -56.87 -9.45 35.65
C GLY A 15 -55.65 -8.60 35.34
N LEU A 16 -54.51 -8.88 35.97
CA LEU A 16 -53.20 -8.28 35.62
C LEU A 16 -52.65 -8.98 34.36
N THR A 17 -52.89 -8.43 33.20
CA THR A 17 -52.26 -8.89 31.94
C THR A 17 -50.84 -8.32 31.90
N ILE A 18 -49.85 -9.17 32.18
CA ILE A 18 -48.41 -8.87 31.99
C ILE A 18 -48.15 -8.94 30.47
N LEU A 19 -48.02 -7.79 29.84
CA LEU A 19 -47.58 -7.66 28.44
C LEU A 19 -46.06 -7.90 28.38
N SER A 20 -45.65 -9.15 28.13
CA SER A 20 -44.24 -9.50 27.91
C SER A 20 -43.81 -8.91 26.55
N SER A 21 -43.13 -7.76 26.58
CA SER A 21 -42.47 -7.18 25.39
C SER A 21 -41.25 -8.04 25.07
N VAL A 22 -41.38 -8.94 24.11
CA VAL A 22 -40.24 -9.70 23.59
C VAL A 22 -39.46 -8.72 22.65
N PHE A 23 -38.36 -8.20 23.17
CA PHE A 23 -37.41 -7.46 22.34
C PHE A 23 -36.70 -8.48 21.42
N PHE A 24 -37.17 -8.58 20.18
CA PHE A 24 -36.45 -9.30 19.13
C PHE A 24 -35.30 -8.40 18.71
N SER A 25 -34.14 -8.57 19.32
CA SER A 25 -32.91 -7.93 18.87
C SER A 25 -32.50 -8.62 17.56
N CYS A 26 -32.60 -7.92 16.47
CA CYS A 26 -32.21 -8.43 15.16
C CYS A 26 -30.69 -8.36 15.02
N SER A 27 -29.99 -9.42 15.45
CA SER A 27 -28.56 -9.57 15.19
C SER A 27 -28.31 -10.40 13.91
N LYS A 28 -28.97 -10.01 12.81
CA LYS A 28 -28.84 -10.73 11.51
C LYS A 28 -27.63 -10.32 10.69
N THR A 29 -26.97 -9.18 11.02
CA THR A 29 -25.94 -8.62 10.15
C THR A 29 -24.54 -9.25 10.36
N GLU A 30 -24.20 -9.60 11.60
CA GLU A 30 -22.90 -10.20 11.90
C GLU A 30 -22.80 -11.67 11.44
N ALA A 31 -23.87 -12.43 11.65
CA ALA A 31 -23.90 -13.85 11.26
C ALA A 31 -23.80 -14.09 9.74
N THR A 32 -24.28 -13.15 8.92
CA THR A 32 -24.20 -13.28 7.45
C THR A 32 -22.78 -13.00 6.92
N ASN A 33 -22.04 -12.10 7.57
CA ASN A 33 -20.68 -11.80 7.17
C ASN A 33 -19.71 -12.92 7.60
N GLU A 34 -19.85 -13.45 8.81
CA GLU A 34 -19.04 -14.59 9.27
C GLU A 34 -19.26 -15.84 8.42
N ALA A 35 -20.49 -16.13 8.01
CA ALA A 35 -20.81 -17.29 7.17
C ALA A 35 -20.24 -17.13 5.75
N LYS A 36 -20.23 -15.90 5.21
CA LYS A 36 -19.68 -15.60 3.89
C LYS A 36 -18.14 -15.68 3.87
N ASP A 37 -17.50 -15.47 5.02
CA ASP A 37 -16.04 -15.46 5.18
C ASP A 37 -15.47 -16.84 5.61
N SER A 38 -16.32 -17.79 6.00
CA SER A 38 -15.89 -19.06 6.63
C SER A 38 -15.14 -20.02 5.72
N GLY A 39 -15.01 -19.73 4.41
CA GLY A 39 -14.28 -20.57 3.47
C GLY A 39 -13.15 -19.84 2.75
N LYS A 40 -12.90 -18.58 3.06
CA LYS A 40 -11.86 -17.78 2.40
C LYS A 40 -10.49 -17.97 3.05
N ILE A 41 -9.44 -17.93 2.24
CA ILE A 41 -8.06 -17.98 2.72
C ILE A 41 -7.74 -16.62 3.38
N LYS A 42 -7.34 -16.64 4.64
CA LYS A 42 -6.98 -15.44 5.40
C LYS A 42 -5.54 -15.05 5.10
N ILE A 43 -5.37 -13.88 4.50
CA ILE A 43 -4.04 -13.38 4.10
C ILE A 43 -3.73 -12.11 4.89
N THR A 44 -2.54 -12.05 5.47
CA THR A 44 -1.99 -10.81 6.02
C THR A 44 -0.80 -10.41 5.16
N ALA A 45 -0.84 -9.21 4.60
CA ALA A 45 0.26 -8.62 3.86
C ALA A 45 0.90 -7.50 4.68
N THR A 46 2.18 -7.24 4.49
CA THR A 46 2.85 -6.13 5.19
C THR A 46 2.43 -4.79 4.63
N ILE A 47 2.66 -4.56 3.34
CA ILE A 47 2.43 -3.27 2.66
C ILE A 47 1.23 -3.37 1.70
N GLY A 48 0.68 -2.21 1.36
CA GLY A 48 -0.48 -2.10 0.47
C GLY A 48 -0.27 -2.74 -0.89
N MET A 49 0.90 -2.53 -1.52
CA MET A 49 1.20 -3.07 -2.85
C MET A 49 1.13 -4.61 -2.87
N VAL A 50 1.63 -5.23 -1.81
CA VAL A 50 1.59 -6.71 -1.67
C VAL A 50 0.15 -7.17 -1.39
N ALA A 51 -0.60 -6.41 -0.57
CA ALA A 51 -2.01 -6.70 -0.32
C ALA A 51 -2.84 -6.61 -1.60
N ASP A 52 -2.55 -5.61 -2.46
CA ASP A 52 -3.25 -5.43 -3.74
C ASP A 52 -3.09 -6.65 -4.66
N ILE A 53 -1.84 -7.13 -4.85
CA ILE A 53 -1.61 -8.36 -5.62
C ILE A 53 -2.44 -9.53 -5.04
N ALA A 54 -2.37 -9.69 -3.71
CA ALA A 54 -3.05 -10.81 -3.04
C ALA A 54 -4.58 -10.71 -3.22
N LYS A 55 -5.15 -9.48 -3.15
CA LYS A 55 -6.57 -9.23 -3.39
C LYS A 55 -6.95 -9.56 -4.84
N VAL A 56 -6.16 -9.05 -5.80
CA VAL A 56 -6.50 -9.21 -7.23
C VAL A 56 -6.37 -10.67 -7.66
N VAL A 57 -5.27 -11.33 -7.32
CA VAL A 57 -5.02 -12.73 -7.71
C VAL A 57 -5.96 -13.68 -6.97
N GLY A 58 -6.20 -13.43 -5.69
CA GLY A 58 -7.06 -14.28 -4.86
C GLY A 58 -8.54 -14.10 -5.14
N GLY A 59 -8.97 -12.92 -5.59
CA GLY A 59 -10.37 -12.62 -5.88
C GLY A 59 -11.29 -12.89 -4.68
N ASP A 60 -12.43 -13.49 -4.95
CA ASP A 60 -13.43 -13.80 -3.92
C ASP A 60 -13.03 -14.97 -2.99
N GLU A 61 -11.91 -15.64 -3.29
CA GLU A 61 -11.45 -16.82 -2.55
C GLU A 61 -10.57 -16.45 -1.34
N VAL A 62 -10.23 -15.17 -1.19
CA VAL A 62 -9.34 -14.69 -0.12
C VAL A 62 -9.99 -13.59 0.71
N ASN A 63 -9.49 -13.42 1.93
CA ASN A 63 -9.74 -12.26 2.79
C ASN A 63 -8.37 -11.67 3.12
N VAL A 64 -8.07 -10.49 2.57
CA VAL A 64 -6.74 -9.87 2.65
C VAL A 64 -6.80 -8.63 3.53
N GLN A 65 -5.86 -8.53 4.48
CA GLN A 65 -5.64 -7.32 5.27
C GLN A 65 -4.18 -6.90 5.15
N ALA A 66 -3.93 -5.61 5.09
CA ALA A 66 -2.58 -5.05 5.19
C ALA A 66 -2.27 -4.68 6.64
N LEU A 67 -1.00 -4.77 7.04
CA LEU A 67 -0.54 -4.24 8.34
C LEU A 67 -0.33 -2.73 8.25
N MET A 68 0.25 -2.29 7.13
CA MET A 68 0.61 -0.88 6.89
C MET A 68 -0.36 -0.28 5.90
N GLY A 69 -1.05 0.78 6.33
CA GLY A 69 -2.00 1.53 5.50
C GLY A 69 -1.34 2.68 4.75
N ALA A 70 -2.17 3.57 4.21
CA ALA A 70 -1.71 4.78 3.51
C ALA A 70 -0.77 5.61 4.39
N GLY A 71 0.31 6.11 3.79
CA GLY A 71 1.28 6.99 4.47
C GLY A 71 2.20 6.31 5.48
N VAL A 72 2.13 4.99 5.64
CA VAL A 72 2.97 4.29 6.62
C VAL A 72 4.30 3.87 5.97
N ASP A 73 5.40 4.27 6.61
CA ASP A 73 6.77 3.97 6.18
C ASP A 73 7.17 2.54 6.64
N PRO A 74 7.40 1.59 5.71
CA PRO A 74 7.75 0.21 6.06
C PRO A 74 9.16 0.05 6.63
N HIS A 75 10.11 0.95 6.32
CA HIS A 75 11.47 0.88 6.85
C HIS A 75 11.49 1.10 8.37
N LEU A 76 10.55 1.90 8.88
CA LEU A 76 10.48 2.27 10.30
C LEU A 76 9.41 1.49 11.07
N TYR A 77 8.57 0.75 10.36
CA TYR A 77 7.39 0.10 10.96
C TYR A 77 7.76 -1.01 11.92
N ARG A 78 7.16 -0.97 13.11
CA ARG A 78 7.28 -2.01 14.13
C ARG A 78 5.91 -2.60 14.41
N ALA A 79 5.81 -3.92 14.35
CA ALA A 79 4.54 -4.63 14.58
C ALA A 79 4.00 -4.35 15.99
N SER A 80 2.75 -3.95 16.07
CA SER A 80 2.00 -3.79 17.31
C SER A 80 1.48 -5.15 17.82
N ALA A 81 0.93 -5.19 19.03
CA ALA A 81 0.28 -6.40 19.55
C ALA A 81 -0.89 -6.84 18.65
N GLY A 82 -1.65 -5.86 18.11
CA GLY A 82 -2.74 -6.15 17.17
C GLY A 82 -2.25 -6.77 15.87
N ASP A 83 -1.10 -6.33 15.38
CA ASP A 83 -0.50 -6.90 14.16
C ASP A 83 -0.02 -8.33 14.41
N MET A 84 0.52 -8.61 15.60
CA MET A 84 0.89 -9.97 15.98
C MET A 84 -0.33 -10.90 15.95
N GLU A 85 -1.48 -10.40 16.39
CA GLU A 85 -2.74 -11.16 16.35
C GLU A 85 -3.17 -11.42 14.88
N LYS A 86 -3.09 -10.40 14.00
CA LYS A 86 -3.40 -10.55 12.57
C LYS A 86 -2.48 -11.60 11.92
N LEU A 87 -1.17 -11.51 12.19
CA LEU A 87 -0.18 -12.46 11.67
C LEU A 87 -0.45 -13.89 12.15
N GLN A 88 -0.81 -14.07 13.42
CA GLN A 88 -1.10 -15.39 13.99
C GLN A 88 -2.39 -16.00 13.41
N LYS A 89 -3.36 -15.19 13.02
CA LYS A 89 -4.65 -15.65 12.46
C LYS A 89 -4.58 -15.90 10.96
N ALA A 90 -3.51 -15.45 10.29
CA ALA A 90 -3.34 -15.62 8.85
C ALA A 90 -3.08 -17.08 8.47
N ASP A 91 -3.64 -17.51 7.36
CA ASP A 91 -3.28 -18.78 6.70
C ASP A 91 -1.98 -18.59 5.91
N ILE A 92 -1.84 -17.42 5.27
CA ILE A 92 -0.66 -17.03 4.48
C ILE A 92 -0.26 -15.59 4.86
N ILE A 93 1.03 -15.37 4.98
CA ILE A 93 1.63 -14.04 5.18
C ILE A 93 2.46 -13.71 3.96
N PHE A 94 2.19 -12.56 3.33
CA PHE A 94 3.01 -12.03 2.25
C PHE A 94 3.71 -10.76 2.73
N TYR A 95 4.99 -10.62 2.42
CA TYR A 95 5.76 -9.40 2.69
C TYR A 95 6.64 -9.09 1.49
N SER A 96 7.14 -7.84 1.40
CA SER A 96 7.97 -7.46 0.27
C SER A 96 9.28 -8.26 0.24
N GLY A 97 10.05 -8.20 1.30
CA GLY A 97 11.38 -8.79 1.35
C GLY A 97 12.46 -7.78 0.97
N LEU A 98 13.65 -8.26 0.64
CA LEU A 98 14.82 -7.44 0.29
C LEU A 98 15.11 -6.37 1.37
N HIS A 99 14.90 -6.72 2.63
CA HIS A 99 15.13 -5.86 3.80
C HIS A 99 14.21 -4.64 3.92
N LEU A 100 13.15 -4.51 3.10
CA LEU A 100 12.19 -3.41 3.24
C LEU A 100 11.63 -3.35 4.67
N GLU A 101 11.16 -4.49 5.19
CA GLU A 101 10.56 -4.59 6.52
C GLU A 101 11.60 -4.96 7.58
N ALA A 102 12.76 -4.30 7.55
CA ALA A 102 13.90 -4.67 8.43
C ALA A 102 13.56 -4.67 9.92
N LYS A 103 12.72 -3.71 10.38
CA LYS A 103 12.28 -3.63 11.80
C LYS A 103 11.30 -4.76 12.19
N MET A 104 10.77 -5.49 11.20
CA MET A 104 9.91 -6.65 11.41
C MET A 104 10.63 -7.98 11.13
N GLY A 105 11.89 -7.96 10.72
CA GLY A 105 12.64 -9.17 10.30
C GLY A 105 12.55 -10.32 11.29
N GLU A 106 12.79 -10.06 12.59
CA GLU A 106 12.71 -11.09 13.63
C GLU A 106 11.30 -11.66 13.79
N VAL A 107 10.28 -10.80 13.67
CA VAL A 107 8.88 -11.21 13.77
C VAL A 107 8.53 -12.13 12.58
N LEU A 108 8.88 -11.71 11.36
CA LEU A 108 8.59 -12.47 10.13
C LEU A 108 9.33 -13.81 10.17
N GLN A 109 10.60 -13.82 10.58
CA GLN A 109 11.40 -15.05 10.72
C GLN A 109 10.77 -16.01 11.75
N LYS A 110 10.36 -15.49 12.90
CA LYS A 110 9.76 -16.33 13.95
C LYS A 110 8.42 -16.93 13.48
N ILE A 111 7.56 -16.12 12.83
CA ILE A 111 6.23 -16.59 12.42
C ILE A 111 6.31 -17.56 11.23
N SER A 112 7.35 -17.47 10.39
CA SER A 112 7.56 -18.39 9.25
C SER A 112 7.73 -19.85 9.70
N SER A 113 8.10 -20.08 10.96
CA SER A 113 8.19 -21.45 11.49
C SER A 113 6.81 -22.11 11.72
N THR A 114 5.74 -21.34 11.75
CA THR A 114 4.38 -21.83 12.04
C THR A 114 3.32 -21.42 11.01
N ARG A 115 3.65 -20.49 10.13
CA ARG A 115 2.73 -19.95 9.12
C ARG A 115 3.42 -19.90 7.76
N LYS A 116 2.69 -20.17 6.67
CA LYS A 116 3.21 -19.98 5.30
C LYS A 116 3.53 -18.49 5.13
N THR A 117 4.81 -18.15 5.05
CA THR A 117 5.30 -16.77 4.99
C THR A 117 6.20 -16.63 3.76
N VAL A 118 5.91 -15.66 2.87
CA VAL A 118 6.56 -15.54 1.56
C VAL A 118 7.00 -14.09 1.32
N ALA A 119 8.30 -13.92 1.04
CA ALA A 119 8.89 -12.66 0.57
C ALA A 119 8.68 -12.59 -0.95
N VAL A 120 7.73 -11.78 -1.40
CA VAL A 120 7.32 -11.81 -2.82
C VAL A 120 8.40 -11.28 -3.76
N ALA A 121 9.15 -10.26 -3.35
CA ALA A 121 10.20 -9.66 -4.17
C ALA A 121 11.45 -10.55 -4.29
N GLU A 122 11.64 -11.50 -3.38
CA GLU A 122 12.76 -12.45 -3.45
C GLU A 122 12.61 -13.48 -4.58
N SER A 123 11.44 -13.52 -5.24
CA SER A 123 11.21 -14.31 -6.46
C SER A 123 11.87 -13.69 -7.70
N ILE A 124 12.29 -12.42 -7.62
CA ILE A 124 12.92 -11.71 -8.75
C ILE A 124 14.36 -12.23 -8.94
N PRO A 125 14.75 -12.62 -10.18
CA PRO A 125 16.13 -13.04 -10.42
C PRO A 125 17.14 -11.95 -10.01
N LYS A 126 18.16 -12.33 -9.28
CA LYS A 126 19.14 -11.39 -8.70
C LYS A 126 19.82 -10.47 -9.70
N GLU A 127 19.99 -10.93 -10.94
CA GLU A 127 20.58 -10.14 -12.03
C GLU A 127 19.74 -8.91 -12.44
N TYR A 128 18.48 -8.86 -12.04
CA TYR A 128 17.60 -7.70 -12.30
C TYR A 128 17.56 -6.74 -11.12
N LEU A 129 17.97 -7.20 -9.93
CA LEU A 129 17.95 -6.37 -8.72
C LEU A 129 19.08 -5.32 -8.76
N LEU A 130 18.81 -4.17 -8.20
CA LEU A 130 19.81 -3.11 -8.05
C LEU A 130 20.55 -3.30 -6.73
N PRO A 131 21.89 -3.42 -6.77
CA PRO A 131 22.65 -3.56 -5.52
C PRO A 131 22.58 -2.26 -4.71
N PHE A 132 22.54 -2.40 -3.41
CA PHE A 132 22.52 -1.27 -2.47
C PHE A 132 23.76 -1.27 -1.60
N GLU A 133 23.85 -2.10 -0.59
CA GLU A 133 25.03 -2.27 0.25
C GLU A 133 25.68 -3.64 -0.02
N GLU A 134 26.74 -3.96 0.72
CA GLU A 134 27.62 -5.11 0.46
C GLU A 134 26.91 -6.46 0.44
N SER A 135 25.77 -6.71 0.36
CA SER A 135 25.00 -7.96 0.21
C SER A 135 23.50 -7.68 0.16
N GLU A 136 23.13 -6.42 -0.02
CA GLU A 136 21.73 -6.01 -0.02
C GLU A 136 21.32 -5.45 -1.38
N PHE A 137 20.03 -5.43 -1.61
CA PHE A 137 19.42 -4.90 -2.83
C PHE A 137 18.41 -3.80 -2.45
N ASP A 138 18.29 -2.83 -3.34
CA ASP A 138 17.24 -1.81 -3.26
C ASP A 138 15.88 -2.53 -3.23
N PRO A 139 15.04 -2.33 -2.19
CA PRO A 139 13.79 -3.08 -2.06
C PRO A 139 12.62 -2.53 -2.88
N HIS A 140 12.75 -1.35 -3.51
CA HIS A 140 11.66 -0.61 -4.16
C HIS A 140 11.31 -1.14 -5.55
N VAL A 141 11.27 -2.48 -5.69
CA VAL A 141 11.10 -3.20 -6.97
C VAL A 141 9.77 -2.92 -7.66
N TRP A 142 8.76 -2.50 -6.91
CA TRP A 142 7.43 -2.19 -7.45
C TRP A 142 7.44 -1.01 -8.43
N PHE A 143 8.51 -0.23 -8.47
CA PHE A 143 8.65 0.87 -9.42
C PHE A 143 9.07 0.44 -10.82
N ASP A 144 9.40 -0.85 -11.03
CA ASP A 144 9.51 -1.45 -12.36
C ASP A 144 8.37 -2.47 -12.52
N VAL A 145 7.37 -2.12 -13.31
CA VAL A 145 6.19 -2.98 -13.53
C VAL A 145 6.60 -4.39 -14.02
N LYS A 146 7.70 -4.50 -14.77
CA LYS A 146 8.17 -5.81 -15.24
C LYS A 146 8.67 -6.68 -14.09
N LEU A 147 9.36 -6.08 -13.12
CA LEU A 147 9.82 -6.80 -11.92
C LEU A 147 8.63 -7.16 -11.04
N TRP A 148 7.64 -6.25 -10.93
CA TRP A 148 6.45 -6.50 -10.11
C TRP A 148 5.64 -7.71 -10.59
N LYS A 149 5.75 -8.10 -11.87
CA LYS A 149 5.13 -9.33 -12.38
C LYS A 149 5.69 -10.59 -11.72
N TYR A 150 6.98 -10.61 -11.35
CA TYR A 150 7.59 -11.74 -10.60
C TYR A 150 6.94 -11.85 -9.22
N ALA A 151 6.78 -10.73 -8.53
CA ALA A 151 6.09 -10.69 -7.23
C ALA A 151 4.64 -11.19 -7.37
N THR A 152 3.96 -10.75 -8.43
CA THR A 152 2.59 -11.21 -8.75
C THR A 152 2.55 -12.72 -8.99
N GLU A 153 3.52 -13.25 -9.74
CA GLU A 153 3.65 -14.69 -10.00
C GLU A 153 3.91 -15.48 -8.71
N SER A 154 4.73 -14.92 -7.81
CA SER A 154 5.01 -15.53 -6.51
C SER A 154 3.73 -15.71 -5.68
N VAL A 155 2.88 -14.67 -5.65
CA VAL A 155 1.57 -14.73 -4.98
C VAL A 155 0.68 -15.79 -5.63
N TYR A 156 0.55 -15.78 -6.96
CA TYR A 156 -0.24 -16.79 -7.70
C TYR A 156 0.21 -18.21 -7.38
N LYS A 157 1.52 -18.49 -7.48
CA LYS A 157 2.09 -19.83 -7.21
C LYS A 157 1.77 -20.27 -5.78
N THR A 158 1.94 -19.35 -4.82
CA THR A 158 1.67 -19.63 -3.40
C THR A 158 0.19 -19.99 -3.17
N LEU A 159 -0.74 -19.22 -3.76
CA LEU A 159 -2.18 -19.47 -3.64
C LEU A 159 -2.58 -20.78 -4.30
N ALA A 160 -2.06 -21.05 -5.50
CA ALA A 160 -2.34 -22.29 -6.26
C ALA A 160 -1.81 -23.53 -5.53
N GLU A 161 -0.66 -23.42 -4.86
CA GLU A 161 -0.08 -24.47 -4.03
C GLU A 161 -0.89 -24.70 -2.75
N PHE A 162 -1.32 -23.61 -2.10
CA PHE A 162 -2.06 -23.65 -0.84
C PHE A 162 -3.47 -24.22 -1.02
N ALA A 163 -4.14 -23.87 -2.11
CA ALA A 163 -5.51 -24.31 -2.42
C ALA A 163 -5.63 -24.82 -3.86
N PRO A 164 -5.10 -26.05 -4.16
CA PRO A 164 -5.08 -26.58 -5.53
C PRO A 164 -6.46 -26.66 -6.20
N GLN A 165 -7.51 -26.84 -5.41
CA GLN A 165 -8.89 -26.90 -5.92
C GLN A 165 -9.39 -25.54 -6.46
N LYS A 166 -8.72 -24.43 -6.12
CA LYS A 166 -9.04 -23.06 -6.57
C LYS A 166 -8.03 -22.54 -7.62
N LYS A 167 -7.09 -23.38 -8.03
CA LYS A 167 -5.96 -23.00 -8.90
C LYS A 167 -6.39 -22.31 -10.19
N GLU A 168 -7.45 -22.80 -10.85
CA GLU A 168 -7.89 -22.22 -12.13
C GLU A 168 -8.42 -20.79 -11.95
N VAL A 169 -9.16 -20.52 -10.86
CA VAL A 169 -9.64 -19.17 -10.55
C VAL A 169 -8.44 -18.22 -10.31
N PHE A 170 -7.46 -18.66 -9.52
CA PHE A 170 -6.27 -17.85 -9.28
C PHE A 170 -5.47 -17.59 -10.57
N LYS A 171 -5.43 -18.59 -11.46
CA LYS A 171 -4.76 -18.48 -12.75
C LYS A 171 -5.44 -17.45 -13.66
N GLU A 172 -6.76 -17.51 -13.77
CA GLU A 172 -7.54 -16.53 -14.57
C GLU A 172 -7.33 -15.10 -14.07
N ASN A 173 -7.41 -14.91 -12.75
CA ASN A 173 -7.19 -13.61 -12.12
C ASN A 173 -5.75 -13.11 -12.36
N TYR A 174 -4.77 -13.99 -12.19
CA TYR A 174 -3.35 -13.69 -12.42
C TYR A 174 -3.11 -13.26 -13.87
N GLU A 175 -3.61 -14.05 -14.86
CA GLU A 175 -3.45 -13.73 -16.28
C GLU A 175 -4.13 -12.40 -16.64
N PHE A 176 -5.32 -12.16 -16.10
CA PHE A 176 -6.03 -10.89 -16.25
C PHE A 176 -5.18 -9.72 -15.69
N TYR A 177 -4.63 -9.90 -14.49
CA TYR A 177 -3.82 -8.84 -13.86
C TYR A 177 -2.52 -8.59 -14.63
N LEU A 178 -1.87 -9.63 -15.15
CA LEU A 178 -0.68 -9.47 -16.01
C LEU A 178 -0.98 -8.62 -17.25
N ALA A 179 -2.15 -8.79 -17.85
CA ALA A 179 -2.57 -7.96 -19.00
C ALA A 179 -2.68 -6.48 -18.58
N ARG A 180 -3.29 -6.21 -17.42
CA ARG A 180 -3.41 -4.86 -16.87
C ARG A 180 -2.05 -4.25 -16.51
N LEU A 181 -1.11 -5.05 -16.00
CA LEU A 181 0.26 -4.61 -15.73
C LEU A 181 0.99 -4.26 -17.03
N ASN A 182 0.77 -5.00 -18.11
CA ASN A 182 1.34 -4.65 -19.43
C ASN A 182 0.80 -3.31 -19.93
N GLU A 183 -0.50 -3.08 -19.80
CA GLU A 183 -1.13 -1.80 -20.17
C GLU A 183 -0.54 -0.64 -19.36
N LEU A 184 -0.33 -0.84 -18.07
CA LEU A 184 0.28 0.16 -17.17
C LEU A 184 1.73 0.48 -17.60
N ASP A 185 2.54 -0.55 -17.87
CA ASP A 185 3.94 -0.38 -18.32
C ASP A 185 4.01 0.48 -19.59
N GLU A 186 3.15 0.17 -20.57
CA GLU A 186 3.09 0.94 -21.82
C GLU A 186 2.56 2.36 -21.61
N PHE A 187 1.58 2.53 -20.70
CA PHE A 187 1.06 3.86 -20.33
C PHE A 187 2.18 4.72 -19.73
N ILE A 188 2.95 4.17 -18.77
CA ILE A 188 4.05 4.91 -18.11
C ILE A 188 5.10 5.32 -19.17
N LYS A 189 5.52 4.41 -20.06
CA LYS A 189 6.46 4.69 -21.13
C LYS A 189 5.97 5.81 -22.06
N LYS A 190 4.70 5.75 -22.42
CA LYS A 190 4.06 6.76 -23.28
C LYS A 190 4.08 8.13 -22.58
N ARG A 191 3.66 8.19 -21.32
CA ARG A 191 3.68 9.45 -20.54
C ARG A 191 5.13 9.99 -20.43
N ALA A 192 6.08 9.12 -20.09
CA ALA A 192 7.49 9.51 -19.99
C ALA A 192 8.01 10.12 -21.31
N SER A 193 7.59 9.58 -22.45
CA SER A 193 8.03 10.08 -23.77
C SER A 193 7.50 11.49 -24.11
N GLU A 194 6.55 12.02 -23.32
CA GLU A 194 6.00 13.37 -23.54
C GLU A 194 7.00 14.48 -23.17
N ILE A 195 8.08 14.15 -22.46
CA ILE A 195 9.16 15.10 -22.15
C ILE A 195 10.49 14.52 -22.66
N PRO A 196 11.39 15.37 -23.18
CA PRO A 196 12.69 14.90 -23.66
C PRO A 196 13.53 14.35 -22.51
N GLN A 197 14.40 13.40 -22.82
CA GLN A 197 15.14 12.62 -21.82
C GLN A 197 15.96 13.50 -20.85
N GLU A 198 16.57 14.56 -21.37
CA GLU A 198 17.38 15.49 -20.58
C GLU A 198 16.57 16.28 -19.53
N LYS A 199 15.24 16.31 -19.68
CA LYS A 199 14.32 16.93 -18.72
C LYS A 199 13.72 15.91 -17.72
N ARG A 200 13.98 14.61 -17.92
CA ARG A 200 13.47 13.55 -17.04
C ARG A 200 14.33 13.46 -15.78
N VAL A 201 14.27 14.50 -14.96
CA VAL A 201 15.01 14.55 -13.69
C VAL A 201 13.99 14.60 -12.55
N LEU A 202 14.01 13.60 -11.69
CA LEU A 202 13.06 13.41 -10.58
C LEU A 202 13.82 13.60 -9.26
N VAL A 203 13.41 14.59 -8.48
CA VAL A 203 13.97 14.83 -7.14
C VAL A 203 12.88 14.54 -6.10
N THR A 204 13.16 13.63 -5.17
CA THR A 204 12.20 13.05 -4.23
C THR A 204 12.68 13.15 -2.76
N ALA A 205 11.83 12.81 -1.81
CA ALA A 205 12.15 12.87 -0.38
C ALA A 205 13.16 11.78 0.02
N HIS A 206 13.06 10.57 -0.56
CA HIS A 206 14.05 9.51 -0.36
C HIS A 206 14.34 8.77 -1.67
N ASP A 207 15.35 7.93 -1.68
CA ASP A 207 15.88 7.30 -2.89
C ASP A 207 15.14 5.98 -3.25
N ALA A 208 13.82 6.08 -3.39
CA ALA A 208 12.94 4.93 -3.68
C ALA A 208 12.79 4.66 -5.18
N PHE A 209 13.12 5.61 -6.06
CA PHE A 209 12.71 5.56 -7.46
C PHE A 209 13.79 5.03 -8.42
N ASN A 210 14.78 4.26 -7.93
CA ASN A 210 15.89 3.76 -8.76
C ASN A 210 15.42 2.75 -9.82
N TYR A 211 14.48 1.87 -9.48
CA TYR A 211 13.89 0.96 -10.47
C TYR A 211 13.04 1.73 -11.50
N PHE A 212 12.36 2.80 -11.08
CA PHE A 212 11.65 3.70 -11.99
C PHE A 212 12.64 4.37 -12.97
N SER A 213 13.76 4.84 -12.44
CA SER A 213 14.88 5.41 -13.22
C SER A 213 15.30 4.46 -14.33
N LYS A 214 15.65 3.23 -13.96
CA LYS A 214 16.13 2.18 -14.86
C LYS A 214 15.06 1.79 -15.91
N ALA A 215 13.79 1.68 -15.49
CA ALA A 215 12.71 1.20 -16.37
C ALA A 215 12.24 2.27 -17.38
N TYR A 216 12.22 3.55 -16.97
CA TYR A 216 11.54 4.61 -17.73
C TYR A 216 12.46 5.78 -18.14
N GLY A 217 13.77 5.67 -17.89
CA GLY A 217 14.78 6.61 -18.36
C GLY A 217 14.78 7.96 -17.64
N PHE A 218 14.58 7.97 -16.33
CA PHE A 218 14.69 9.17 -15.48
C PHE A 218 16.04 9.21 -14.78
N GLU A 219 16.60 10.40 -14.58
CA GLU A 219 17.65 10.64 -13.60
C GLU A 219 16.95 10.90 -12.27
N VAL A 220 17.21 10.08 -11.25
CA VAL A 220 16.56 10.19 -9.95
C VAL A 220 17.57 10.63 -8.89
N ARG A 221 17.13 11.47 -7.96
CA ARG A 221 17.90 11.95 -6.80
C ARG A 221 16.99 11.99 -5.58
N GLY A 222 17.20 11.10 -4.63
CA GLY A 222 16.57 11.17 -3.32
C GLY A 222 17.31 12.14 -2.40
N LEU A 223 16.58 12.84 -1.55
CA LEU A 223 17.19 13.66 -0.48
C LEU A 223 17.74 12.77 0.64
N GLN A 224 16.97 11.76 1.06
CA GLN A 224 17.44 10.71 1.97
C GLN A 224 17.90 9.51 1.14
N GLY A 225 18.64 8.62 1.76
CA GLY A 225 19.07 7.36 1.14
C GLY A 225 17.92 6.38 0.87
N ILE A 226 18.26 5.19 0.39
CA ILE A 226 17.30 4.12 0.07
C ILE A 226 16.44 3.74 1.29
N SER A 227 17.07 3.66 2.48
CA SER A 227 16.31 3.45 3.73
C SER A 227 16.10 4.79 4.43
N THR A 228 14.89 5.05 4.90
CA THR A 228 14.51 6.26 5.65
C THR A 228 15.01 6.25 7.10
N VAL A 229 15.68 5.19 7.54
CA VAL A 229 16.21 5.05 8.90
C VAL A 229 17.17 6.20 9.26
N SER A 230 17.94 6.70 8.28
CA SER A 230 18.83 7.84 8.45
C SER A 230 18.24 9.08 7.80
N GLU A 231 18.13 10.18 8.57
CA GLU A 231 17.70 11.46 8.01
C GLU A 231 18.81 12.09 7.15
N ALA A 232 18.39 12.88 6.16
CA ALA A 232 19.32 13.66 5.32
C ALA A 232 20.11 14.66 6.19
N GLY A 233 21.42 14.71 5.98
CA GLY A 233 22.27 15.69 6.66
C GLY A 233 22.26 17.06 5.96
N ALA A 234 22.79 18.08 6.64
CA ALA A 234 22.88 19.42 6.05
C ALA A 234 23.67 19.43 4.73
N LYS A 235 24.66 18.57 4.61
CA LYS A 235 25.48 18.44 3.39
C LYS A 235 24.63 17.95 2.21
N ASP A 236 23.80 16.93 2.44
CA ASP A 236 22.95 16.36 1.41
C ASP A 236 21.94 17.40 0.87
N VAL A 237 21.35 18.17 1.78
CA VAL A 237 20.46 19.30 1.44
C VAL A 237 21.19 20.31 0.55
N GLN A 238 22.44 20.71 0.94
CA GLN A 238 23.22 21.70 0.19
C GLN A 238 23.59 21.19 -1.20
N GLU A 239 24.09 19.96 -1.32
CA GLU A 239 24.49 19.36 -2.59
C GLU A 239 23.32 19.23 -3.55
N LEU A 240 22.17 18.78 -3.04
CA LEU A 240 20.96 18.62 -3.85
C LEU A 240 20.39 19.99 -4.25
N ALA A 241 20.45 21.01 -3.38
CA ALA A 241 20.03 22.39 -3.70
C ALA A 241 20.93 22.99 -4.82
N ASP A 242 22.26 22.74 -4.77
CA ASP A 242 23.19 23.16 -5.83
C ASP A 242 22.83 22.48 -7.16
N PHE A 243 22.54 21.19 -7.13
CA PHE A 243 22.15 20.40 -8.31
C PHE A 243 20.87 20.97 -8.95
N ILE A 244 19.82 21.19 -8.13
CA ILE A 244 18.53 21.72 -8.59
C ILE A 244 18.70 23.10 -9.23
N THR A 245 19.45 23.98 -8.56
CA THR A 245 19.71 25.35 -9.02
C THR A 245 20.48 25.35 -10.35
N LYS A 246 21.55 24.56 -10.42
CA LYS A 246 22.40 24.44 -11.62
C LYS A 246 21.63 23.88 -12.83
N ARG A 247 20.79 22.85 -12.59
CA ARG A 247 20.00 22.20 -13.67
C ARG A 247 18.70 22.97 -13.97
N LYS A 248 18.35 23.96 -13.16
CA LYS A 248 17.10 24.75 -13.27
C LYS A 248 15.88 23.84 -13.33
N LEU A 249 15.79 22.90 -12.39
CA LEU A 249 14.68 21.94 -12.36
C LEU A 249 13.36 22.65 -12.00
N PRO A 250 12.27 22.42 -12.76
CA PRO A 250 11.02 23.14 -12.50
C PRO A 250 10.33 22.67 -11.21
N ALA A 251 10.55 21.41 -10.79
CA ALA A 251 9.82 20.83 -9.66
C ALA A 251 10.66 19.80 -8.91
N ILE A 252 10.34 19.68 -7.61
CA ILE A 252 10.74 18.60 -6.69
C ILE A 252 9.46 18.01 -6.08
N PHE A 253 9.53 16.82 -5.48
CA PHE A 253 8.32 16.11 -5.08
C PHE A 253 8.37 15.71 -3.60
N VAL A 254 7.22 15.85 -2.91
CA VAL A 254 7.00 15.28 -1.58
C VAL A 254 6.50 13.84 -1.75
N GLU A 255 6.52 13.06 -0.67
CA GLU A 255 6.08 11.66 -0.67
C GLU A 255 5.10 11.40 0.46
N SER A 256 4.14 10.51 0.21
CA SER A 256 3.08 10.20 1.19
C SER A 256 3.61 9.53 2.47
N SER A 257 4.73 8.80 2.39
CA SER A 257 5.29 8.04 3.52
C SER A 257 6.45 8.74 4.23
N VAL A 258 6.89 9.92 3.74
CA VAL A 258 8.04 10.66 4.29
C VAL A 258 7.62 12.08 4.68
N PRO A 259 7.99 12.57 5.87
CA PRO A 259 7.59 13.93 6.27
C PRO A 259 8.04 15.04 5.31
N GLU A 260 7.07 15.84 4.83
CA GLU A 260 7.28 16.97 3.90
C GLU A 260 8.36 17.98 4.33
N LYS A 261 8.59 18.10 5.64
CA LYS A 261 9.50 19.13 6.22
C LYS A 261 10.87 19.13 5.55
N ASN A 262 11.38 17.94 5.16
CA ASN A 262 12.73 17.81 4.57
C ASN A 262 12.77 18.38 3.14
N VAL A 263 11.74 18.10 2.35
CA VAL A 263 11.61 18.62 0.98
C VAL A 263 11.37 20.15 1.02
N LYS A 264 10.61 20.63 2.00
CA LYS A 264 10.42 22.09 2.20
C LYS A 264 11.73 22.78 2.58
N ALA A 265 12.54 22.16 3.44
CA ALA A 265 13.87 22.69 3.79
C ALA A 265 14.78 22.73 2.54
N LEU A 266 14.72 21.73 1.69
CA LEU A 266 15.43 21.70 0.39
C LEU A 266 14.95 22.84 -0.52
N GLN A 267 13.64 23.07 -0.61
CA GLN A 267 13.07 24.17 -1.40
C GLN A 267 13.59 25.53 -0.92
N GLU A 268 13.63 25.76 0.39
CA GLU A 268 14.16 26.99 0.97
C GLU A 268 15.68 27.15 0.70
N ALA A 269 16.43 26.03 0.73
CA ALA A 269 17.86 26.05 0.40
C ALA A 269 18.11 26.43 -1.08
N VAL A 270 17.24 25.97 -2.00
CA VAL A 270 17.25 26.33 -3.42
C VAL A 270 16.93 27.84 -3.57
N LYS A 271 15.91 28.31 -2.89
CA LYS A 271 15.47 29.72 -2.89
C LYS A 271 16.59 30.65 -2.41
N ALA A 272 17.34 30.22 -1.38
CA ALA A 272 18.51 30.98 -0.87
C ALA A 272 19.63 31.12 -1.93
N ARG A 273 19.62 30.29 -2.98
CA ARG A 273 20.54 30.36 -4.14
C ARG A 273 20.00 31.19 -5.30
N GLY A 274 18.87 31.87 -5.10
CA GLY A 274 18.25 32.74 -6.10
C GLY A 274 17.45 32.00 -7.16
N TYR A 275 17.04 30.76 -6.90
CA TYR A 275 16.22 29.96 -7.82
C TYR A 275 14.94 29.49 -7.09
N ASP A 276 13.79 29.58 -7.77
CA ASP A 276 12.50 29.25 -7.18
C ASP A 276 11.99 27.93 -7.81
N VAL A 277 12.18 26.82 -7.08
CA VAL A 277 11.70 25.49 -7.52
C VAL A 277 10.31 25.22 -6.90
N SER A 278 9.39 24.65 -7.68
CA SER A 278 8.04 24.32 -7.21
C SER A 278 8.00 22.95 -6.53
N ILE A 279 7.06 22.78 -5.58
CA ILE A 279 6.64 21.43 -5.18
C ILE A 279 5.69 20.95 -6.30
N GLY A 280 6.10 19.92 -7.02
CA GLY A 280 5.39 19.40 -8.20
C GLY A 280 4.15 18.58 -7.84
N GLY A 281 4.08 18.12 -6.61
CA GLY A 281 2.98 17.30 -6.09
C GLY A 281 3.49 16.24 -5.12
N GLU A 282 2.56 15.44 -4.62
CA GLU A 282 2.85 14.32 -3.73
C GLU A 282 2.91 13.03 -4.55
N LEU A 283 3.93 12.22 -4.30
CA LEU A 283 4.08 10.89 -4.90
C LEU A 283 3.85 9.81 -3.85
N PHE A 284 3.27 8.72 -4.27
CA PHE A 284 3.17 7.51 -3.48
C PHE A 284 4.48 6.72 -3.67
N SER A 285 5.26 6.58 -2.62
CA SER A 285 6.53 5.83 -2.68
C SER A 285 6.38 4.46 -2.00
N ASP A 286 6.45 4.40 -0.69
CA ASP A 286 6.42 3.15 0.08
C ASP A 286 5.01 2.78 0.54
N ALA A 287 4.05 3.65 0.30
CA ALA A 287 2.64 3.41 0.61
C ALA A 287 1.78 3.87 -0.55
N MET A 288 0.68 3.17 -0.78
CA MET A 288 -0.35 3.56 -1.75
C MET A 288 -1.31 4.58 -1.12
N GLY A 289 -2.25 5.07 -1.89
CA GLY A 289 -3.34 5.93 -1.40
C GLY A 289 -4.31 5.17 -0.49
N ASP A 290 -5.34 5.87 -0.05
CA ASP A 290 -6.35 5.32 0.88
C ASP A 290 -7.05 4.09 0.30
N GLU A 291 -7.30 3.10 1.15
CA GLU A 291 -8.03 1.89 0.77
C GLU A 291 -9.41 2.26 0.19
N GLY A 292 -9.75 1.68 -0.95
CA GLY A 292 -10.99 1.93 -1.66
C GLY A 292 -10.91 3.07 -2.68
N SER A 293 -9.83 3.87 -2.66
CA SER A 293 -9.58 4.86 -3.72
C SER A 293 -8.91 4.20 -4.93
N PHE A 294 -8.86 4.91 -6.05
CA PHE A 294 -8.09 4.43 -7.23
C PHE A 294 -6.61 4.34 -6.89
N GLU A 295 -6.07 5.35 -6.21
CA GLU A 295 -4.67 5.41 -5.78
C GLU A 295 -4.34 4.37 -4.69
N GLY A 296 -5.36 3.78 -4.05
CA GLY A 296 -5.24 2.66 -3.13
C GLY A 296 -5.07 1.31 -3.83
N THR A 297 -4.87 1.31 -5.17
CA THR A 297 -4.47 0.13 -5.96
C THR A 297 -3.08 0.38 -6.54
N TYR A 298 -2.33 -0.68 -6.82
CA TYR A 298 -1.00 -0.56 -7.43
C TYR A 298 -1.05 0.19 -8.78
N ILE A 299 -2.04 -0.14 -9.60
CA ILE A 299 -2.23 0.51 -10.92
C ILE A 299 -2.53 2.00 -10.73
N GLY A 300 -3.41 2.31 -9.78
CA GLY A 300 -3.78 3.71 -9.48
C GLY A 300 -2.60 4.51 -8.96
N MET A 301 -1.83 3.93 -8.04
CA MET A 301 -0.61 4.53 -7.47
C MET A 301 0.38 4.96 -8.58
N LEU A 302 0.76 4.02 -9.45
CA LEU A 302 1.73 4.32 -10.52
C LEU A 302 1.15 5.27 -11.58
N THR A 303 -0.17 5.18 -11.85
CA THR A 303 -0.85 6.11 -12.76
C THR A 303 -0.81 7.54 -12.21
N HIS A 304 -1.12 7.70 -10.92
CA HIS A 304 -1.03 8.99 -10.22
C HIS A 304 0.41 9.53 -10.31
N ASN A 305 1.38 8.70 -9.94
CA ASN A 305 2.78 9.12 -9.91
C ASN A 305 3.28 9.62 -11.26
N ILE A 306 3.10 8.84 -12.33
CA ILE A 306 3.59 9.26 -13.65
C ILE A 306 2.89 10.53 -14.13
N ASN A 307 1.59 10.68 -13.89
CA ASN A 307 0.85 11.89 -14.27
C ASN A 307 1.38 13.11 -13.50
N THR A 308 1.53 13.00 -12.19
CA THR A 308 2.05 14.07 -11.31
C THR A 308 3.45 14.49 -11.76
N ILE A 309 4.34 13.52 -12.01
CA ILE A 309 5.73 13.78 -12.46
C ILE A 309 5.73 14.54 -13.78
N ILE A 310 5.03 14.00 -14.79
CA ILE A 310 5.09 14.58 -16.16
C ILE A 310 4.44 15.96 -16.19
N ASP A 311 3.31 16.14 -15.52
CA ASP A 311 2.59 17.43 -15.51
C ASP A 311 3.40 18.54 -14.80
N ALA A 312 4.22 18.18 -13.81
CA ALA A 312 5.11 19.12 -13.13
C ALA A 312 6.38 19.44 -13.95
N LEU A 313 6.96 18.43 -14.60
CA LEU A 313 8.22 18.58 -15.34
C LEU A 313 8.05 19.21 -16.74
N LYS A 314 6.83 19.26 -17.26
CA LYS A 314 6.52 19.93 -18.56
C LYS A 314 6.57 21.46 -18.46
N LYS A 315 6.46 22.01 -17.27
CA LYS A 315 6.48 23.47 -17.03
C LYS A 315 7.88 24.03 -17.27
#